data_65250d793232ada435d34ec571e0d8b4
#
_entry.id   65250d793232ada435d34ec571e0d8b4
#
_cell.length_a   1.000
_cell.length_b   1.000
_cell.length_c   1.000
_cell.angle_alpha   90.00
_cell.angle_beta   90.00
_cell.angle_gamma   90.00
#
_symmetry.space_group_name_H-M   'P 1'
#
loop_
_entity.id
_entity.type
_entity.pdbx_description
1 polymer ?
#
loop_
_entity_poly.entity_id
_entity_poly.type
_entity_poly.pdbx_seq_one_letter_code
_entity_poly.pdbx_strand_id
1 'polypeptide(L)'
;MKILHTSDWHIGHNLYGRSRYEEFEAFFDWLIKCINEEGIEAIIVSGDIFDTTNPSNRSLGIYYNFLRKLSETCCSYAIITGGNHDSPSLLDAPGEILRCMNLYVFGAVTGNISDHIIVLNNSKGIPAAVVCAVPYLRDRDIRRYKPGQNIEEKGIELMNAMGRYYQDIAGEAEKIVQDSGYDLPVIATGHLFAAGGMTAEGDGVRDLYVGKLSAFSPSGFPEFFDYVALGHLHMPQKSGSEYIRYSGAPLPLGFGEAKRKKIVIRADFSSGKTPVLKEIPVPCFMPLITLQGNIGEITEGLRELLSSGEKCCVEIIYEGRAAAAEVNRRVTEMVKDSSVEILRIKNMRVVIESEESYESGITLEDLDVNEVLRRCLAINDVPEEDYKELSDAYSEILEEIYEGDHQAE
;
A
#
# COMPACT_ATOMS: atom_id res chain seq x y z
N MET A 1 -0.20 -26.44 -9.87
CA MET A 1 -0.48 -25.06 -10.33
C MET A 1 0.47 -24.10 -9.64
N LYS A 2 1.07 -23.16 -10.37
CA LYS A 2 1.95 -22.13 -9.83
C LYS A 2 1.20 -20.80 -9.81
N ILE A 3 1.08 -20.22 -8.63
CA ILE A 3 0.35 -18.97 -8.38
C ILE A 3 1.33 -17.90 -7.91
N LEU A 4 1.25 -16.71 -8.48
CA LEU A 4 2.00 -15.55 -8.04
C LEU A 4 1.12 -14.65 -7.17
N HIS A 5 1.59 -14.31 -5.97
CA HIS A 5 0.93 -13.38 -5.06
C HIS A 5 1.69 -12.06 -4.99
N THR A 6 0.99 -10.97 -5.21
CA THR A 6 1.43 -9.58 -5.05
C THR A 6 0.29 -8.74 -4.48
N SER A 7 0.56 -7.56 -3.94
CA SER A 7 -0.43 -6.64 -3.37
C SER A 7 0.11 -5.21 -3.33
N ASP A 8 -0.72 -4.27 -2.91
CA ASP A 8 -0.32 -2.91 -2.55
C ASP A 8 0.50 -2.21 -3.65
N TRP A 9 -0.01 -2.24 -4.87
CA TRP A 9 0.66 -1.64 -6.01
C TRP A 9 0.67 -0.12 -5.93
N HIS A 10 -0.40 0.50 -5.43
CA HIS A 10 -0.57 1.94 -5.30
C HIS A 10 -0.22 2.70 -6.59
N ILE A 11 -0.75 2.24 -7.73
CA ILE A 11 -0.49 2.88 -9.04
C ILE A 11 -0.93 4.34 -8.98
N GLY A 12 0.01 5.23 -9.28
CA GLY A 12 -0.21 6.67 -9.20
C GLY A 12 0.31 7.32 -7.90
N HIS A 13 0.89 6.51 -7.00
CA HIS A 13 1.53 7.03 -5.78
C HIS A 13 2.54 8.13 -6.11
N ASN A 14 2.42 9.24 -5.37
CA ASN A 14 3.28 10.42 -5.51
C ASN A 14 4.21 10.50 -4.30
N LEU A 15 5.52 10.42 -4.55
CA LEU A 15 6.52 10.46 -3.49
C LEU A 15 7.03 11.91 -3.31
N TYR A 16 6.51 12.63 -2.31
CA TYR A 16 6.87 14.02 -2.00
C TYR A 16 6.81 14.95 -3.22
N GLY A 17 5.74 14.89 -4.00
CA GLY A 17 5.55 15.70 -5.21
C GLY A 17 6.09 15.08 -6.50
N ARG A 18 6.88 14.01 -6.42
CA ARG A 18 7.42 13.31 -7.59
C ARG A 18 6.49 12.20 -8.06
N SER A 19 6.03 12.28 -9.30
CA SER A 19 5.28 11.21 -9.97
C SER A 19 6.20 10.01 -10.28
N ARG A 20 5.69 8.78 -10.10
CA ARG A 20 6.46 7.54 -10.20
C ARG A 20 6.01 6.60 -11.34
N TYR A 21 5.35 7.14 -12.33
CA TYR A 21 4.77 6.33 -13.42
C TYR A 21 5.80 5.44 -14.14
N GLU A 22 7.02 5.95 -14.37
CA GLU A 22 8.10 5.18 -15.02
C GLU A 22 8.52 3.96 -14.19
N GLU A 23 8.50 4.10 -12.85
CA GLU A 23 8.81 2.99 -11.94
C GLU A 23 7.72 1.91 -11.98
N PHE A 24 6.44 2.31 -12.03
CA PHE A 24 5.32 1.36 -12.19
C PHE A 24 5.37 0.65 -13.55
N GLU A 25 5.65 1.36 -14.63
CA GLU A 25 5.81 0.78 -15.96
C GLU A 25 6.95 -0.24 -15.97
N ALA A 26 8.12 0.10 -15.39
CA ALA A 26 9.26 -0.81 -15.28
C ALA A 26 8.97 -2.03 -14.39
N PHE A 27 8.25 -1.84 -13.27
CA PHE A 27 7.80 -2.94 -12.43
C PHE A 27 6.89 -3.91 -13.19
N PHE A 28 5.89 -3.42 -13.91
CA PHE A 28 4.97 -4.28 -14.66
C PHE A 28 5.67 -4.98 -15.83
N ASP A 29 6.62 -4.36 -16.51
CA ASP A 29 7.42 -5.01 -17.54
C ASP A 29 8.28 -6.14 -16.95
N TRP A 30 8.89 -5.91 -15.78
CA TRP A 30 9.58 -6.95 -15.03
C TRP A 30 8.63 -8.07 -14.59
N LEU A 31 7.43 -7.73 -14.07
CA LEU A 31 6.45 -8.70 -13.59
C LEU A 31 5.98 -9.63 -14.70
N ILE A 32 5.69 -9.11 -15.89
CA ILE A 32 5.35 -9.89 -17.09
C ILE A 32 6.48 -10.86 -17.45
N LYS A 33 7.74 -10.40 -17.42
CA LYS A 33 8.90 -11.26 -17.66
C LYS A 33 9.02 -12.37 -16.60
N CYS A 34 8.87 -12.00 -15.32
CA CYS A 34 8.90 -12.92 -14.18
C CYS A 34 7.81 -14.01 -14.31
N ILE A 35 6.58 -13.63 -14.69
CA ILE A 35 5.48 -14.57 -14.93
C ILE A 35 5.86 -15.64 -15.95
N ASN A 36 6.44 -15.25 -17.08
CA ASN A 36 6.86 -16.20 -18.12
C ASN A 36 8.05 -17.06 -17.68
N GLU A 37 9.07 -16.48 -17.04
CA GLU A 37 10.27 -17.20 -16.59
C GLU A 37 9.96 -18.22 -15.49
N GLU A 38 9.08 -17.87 -14.54
CA GLU A 38 8.68 -18.78 -13.45
C GLU A 38 7.57 -19.76 -13.86
N GLY A 39 6.95 -19.57 -15.03
CA GLY A 39 5.85 -20.39 -15.54
C GLY A 39 4.60 -20.24 -14.67
N ILE A 40 4.21 -19.04 -14.36
CA ILE A 40 3.07 -18.71 -13.51
C ILE A 40 1.76 -18.94 -14.27
N GLU A 41 0.85 -19.73 -13.71
CA GLU A 41 -0.43 -20.09 -14.32
C GLU A 41 -1.57 -19.18 -13.84
N ALA A 42 -1.45 -18.58 -12.64
CA ALA A 42 -2.40 -17.62 -12.10
C ALA A 42 -1.68 -16.53 -11.30
N ILE A 43 -2.19 -15.30 -11.34
CA ILE A 43 -1.74 -14.20 -10.47
C ILE A 43 -2.86 -13.79 -9.52
N ILE A 44 -2.52 -13.57 -8.26
CA ILE A 44 -3.39 -13.01 -7.22
C ILE A 44 -2.85 -11.64 -6.82
N VAL A 45 -3.72 -10.62 -6.86
CA VAL A 45 -3.42 -9.26 -6.43
C VAL A 45 -4.34 -8.89 -5.27
N SER A 46 -3.78 -8.80 -4.05
CA SER A 46 -4.54 -8.69 -2.81
C SER A 46 -4.71 -7.23 -2.35
N GLY A 47 -5.39 -6.43 -3.16
CA GLY A 47 -5.83 -5.07 -2.81
C GLY A 47 -4.81 -3.96 -3.06
N ASP A 48 -5.31 -2.73 -2.91
CA ASP A 48 -4.62 -1.46 -3.13
C ASP A 48 -3.93 -1.39 -4.49
N ILE A 49 -4.75 -1.54 -5.52
CA ILE A 49 -4.33 -1.45 -6.92
C ILE A 49 -3.91 -0.01 -7.26
N PHE A 50 -4.73 0.95 -6.83
CA PHE A 50 -4.50 2.38 -7.01
C PHE A 50 -4.23 3.07 -5.68
N ASP A 51 -3.48 4.16 -5.72
CA ASP A 51 -3.15 4.96 -4.53
C ASP A 51 -4.36 5.73 -3.98
N THR A 52 -5.33 6.03 -4.84
CA THR A 52 -6.54 6.79 -4.50
C THR A 52 -7.78 6.20 -5.15
N THR A 53 -8.95 6.49 -4.57
CA THR A 53 -10.27 6.08 -5.13
C THR A 53 -10.57 6.70 -6.50
N ASN A 54 -9.89 7.79 -6.86
CA ASN A 54 -10.05 8.46 -8.16
C ASN A 54 -8.69 8.54 -8.89
N PRO A 55 -8.20 7.43 -9.47
CA PRO A 55 -6.91 7.38 -10.14
C PRO A 55 -6.92 8.22 -11.43
N SER A 56 -5.74 8.74 -11.78
CA SER A 56 -5.57 9.48 -13.04
C SER A 56 -5.76 8.56 -14.26
N ASN A 57 -6.08 9.17 -15.41
CA ASN A 57 -6.14 8.42 -16.68
C ASN A 57 -4.82 7.72 -17.02
N ARG A 58 -3.68 8.26 -16.58
CA ARG A 58 -2.37 7.62 -16.76
C ARG A 58 -2.25 6.37 -15.89
N SER A 59 -2.69 6.43 -14.62
CA SER A 59 -2.74 5.27 -13.73
C SER A 59 -3.62 4.15 -14.29
N LEU A 60 -4.81 4.50 -14.77
CA LEU A 60 -5.70 3.56 -15.47
C LEU A 60 -5.05 2.95 -16.71
N GLY A 61 -4.38 3.79 -17.51
CA GLY A 61 -3.67 3.33 -18.71
C GLY A 61 -2.57 2.31 -18.39
N ILE A 62 -1.80 2.51 -17.33
CA ILE A 62 -0.77 1.57 -16.85
C ILE A 62 -1.41 0.24 -16.43
N TYR A 63 -2.47 0.29 -15.62
CA TYR A 63 -3.20 -0.89 -15.17
C TYR A 63 -3.76 -1.73 -16.33
N TYR A 64 -4.50 -1.11 -17.24
CA TYR A 64 -5.08 -1.83 -18.38
C TYR A 64 -4.03 -2.33 -19.38
N ASN A 65 -2.92 -1.60 -19.55
CA ASN A 65 -1.80 -2.07 -20.37
C ASN A 65 -1.13 -3.31 -19.75
N PHE A 66 -1.00 -3.35 -18.41
CA PHE A 66 -0.54 -4.56 -17.71
C PHE A 66 -1.50 -5.74 -17.96
N LEU A 67 -2.82 -5.56 -17.77
CA LEU A 67 -3.80 -6.64 -18.02
C LEU A 67 -3.76 -7.15 -19.46
N ARG A 68 -3.61 -6.23 -20.43
CA ARG A 68 -3.43 -6.59 -21.83
C ARG A 68 -2.17 -7.43 -22.04
N LYS A 69 -1.02 -6.99 -21.52
CA LYS A 69 0.25 -7.74 -21.60
C LYS A 69 0.15 -9.09 -20.92
N LEU A 70 -0.55 -9.17 -19.78
CA LEU A 70 -0.76 -10.40 -19.03
C LEU A 70 -1.49 -11.45 -19.86
N SER A 71 -2.50 -11.05 -20.64
CA SER A 71 -3.24 -11.96 -21.52
C SER A 71 -2.39 -12.56 -22.68
N GLU A 72 -1.21 -12.03 -22.92
CA GLU A 72 -0.25 -12.52 -23.93
C GLU A 72 0.81 -13.48 -23.33
N THR A 73 0.74 -13.76 -21.99
CA THR A 73 1.67 -14.62 -21.27
C THR A 73 1.15 -16.04 -21.11
N CYS A 74 1.94 -16.88 -20.40
CA CYS A 74 1.50 -18.21 -19.96
C CYS A 74 0.49 -18.18 -18.80
N CYS A 75 0.21 -17.01 -18.20
CA CYS A 75 -0.72 -16.85 -17.09
C CYS A 75 -2.16 -16.88 -17.58
N SER A 76 -2.90 -17.92 -17.20
CA SER A 76 -4.28 -18.16 -17.66
C SER A 76 -5.32 -17.44 -16.83
N TYR A 77 -4.98 -17.01 -15.61
CA TYR A 77 -5.93 -16.40 -14.68
C TYR A 77 -5.33 -15.21 -13.94
N ALA A 78 -6.13 -14.16 -13.74
CA ALA A 78 -5.83 -13.13 -12.76
C ALA A 78 -7.00 -12.97 -11.79
N ILE A 79 -6.72 -12.97 -10.50
CA ILE A 79 -7.68 -12.72 -9.44
C ILE A 79 -7.21 -11.45 -8.72
N ILE A 80 -8.01 -10.38 -8.86
CA ILE A 80 -7.67 -9.05 -8.35
C ILE A 80 -8.76 -8.63 -7.39
N THR A 81 -8.39 -8.33 -6.16
CA THR A 81 -9.33 -7.83 -5.14
C THR A 81 -9.04 -6.37 -4.83
N GLY A 82 -10.07 -5.60 -4.52
CA GLY A 82 -9.92 -4.21 -4.08
C GLY A 82 -9.42 -4.11 -2.66
N GLY A 83 -8.61 -3.09 -2.39
CA GLY A 83 -8.16 -2.70 -1.06
C GLY A 83 -8.96 -1.52 -0.49
N ASN A 84 -8.43 -0.88 0.56
CA ASN A 84 -9.10 0.26 1.19
C ASN A 84 -8.88 1.58 0.42
N HIS A 85 -7.85 1.67 -0.41
CA HIS A 85 -7.59 2.81 -1.30
C HIS A 85 -8.41 2.76 -2.58
N ASP A 86 -8.90 1.59 -2.98
CA ASP A 86 -9.58 1.39 -4.24
C ASP A 86 -11.05 1.83 -4.24
N SER A 87 -11.52 2.29 -5.39
CA SER A 87 -12.95 2.47 -5.66
C SER A 87 -13.56 1.16 -6.17
N PRO A 88 -14.51 0.53 -5.43
CA PRO A 88 -15.15 -0.69 -5.89
C PRO A 88 -15.83 -0.54 -7.24
N SER A 89 -16.61 0.52 -7.41
CA SER A 89 -17.35 0.75 -8.66
C SER A 89 -16.43 0.93 -9.87
N LEU A 90 -15.23 1.50 -9.66
CA LEU A 90 -14.25 1.63 -10.73
C LEU A 90 -13.63 0.28 -11.10
N LEU A 91 -13.30 -0.54 -10.11
CA LEU A 91 -12.71 -1.87 -10.33
C LEU A 91 -13.73 -2.84 -10.93
N ASP A 92 -14.98 -2.81 -10.47
CA ASP A 92 -16.04 -3.71 -10.91
C ASP A 92 -16.61 -3.36 -12.29
N ALA A 93 -16.53 -2.09 -12.72
CA ALA A 93 -17.13 -1.61 -13.96
C ALA A 93 -16.76 -2.43 -15.22
N PRO A 94 -15.49 -2.83 -15.46
CA PRO A 94 -15.11 -3.64 -16.62
C PRO A 94 -15.27 -5.16 -16.37
N GLY A 95 -15.84 -5.60 -15.24
CA GLY A 95 -15.81 -6.97 -14.75
C GLY A 95 -16.31 -8.01 -15.75
N GLU A 96 -17.43 -7.76 -16.44
CA GLU A 96 -17.99 -8.69 -17.43
C GLU A 96 -17.03 -8.92 -18.63
N ILE A 97 -16.39 -7.85 -19.09
CA ILE A 97 -15.43 -7.94 -20.21
C ILE A 97 -14.17 -8.67 -19.76
N LEU A 98 -13.67 -8.37 -18.57
CA LEU A 98 -12.46 -8.98 -18.03
C LEU A 98 -12.65 -10.48 -17.74
N ARG A 99 -13.82 -10.89 -17.30
CA ARG A 99 -14.15 -12.32 -17.08
C ARG A 99 -14.07 -13.15 -18.37
N CYS A 100 -14.38 -12.58 -19.53
CA CYS A 100 -14.19 -13.26 -20.83
C CYS A 100 -12.71 -13.63 -21.11
N MET A 101 -11.79 -12.97 -20.41
CA MET A 101 -10.33 -13.21 -20.50
C MET A 101 -9.80 -13.98 -19.28
N ASN A 102 -10.65 -14.56 -18.43
CA ASN A 102 -10.30 -15.16 -17.13
C ASN A 102 -9.62 -14.18 -16.16
N LEU A 103 -9.93 -12.88 -16.27
CA LEU A 103 -9.50 -11.86 -15.35
C LEU A 103 -10.67 -11.54 -14.41
N TYR A 104 -10.58 -11.95 -13.16
CA TYR A 104 -11.61 -11.80 -12.15
C TYR A 104 -11.25 -10.64 -11.23
N VAL A 105 -12.07 -9.60 -11.23
CA VAL A 105 -11.86 -8.40 -10.41
C VAL A 105 -13.03 -8.25 -9.45
N PHE A 106 -12.74 -8.01 -8.18
CA PHE A 106 -13.70 -7.85 -7.10
C PHE A 106 -13.37 -6.61 -6.28
N GLY A 107 -14.04 -5.51 -6.57
CA GLY A 107 -13.83 -4.24 -5.87
C GLY A 107 -14.46 -4.21 -4.47
N ALA A 108 -15.57 -4.94 -4.27
CA ALA A 108 -16.25 -5.13 -2.99
C ALA A 108 -16.92 -6.50 -2.93
N VAL A 109 -17.40 -6.88 -1.73
CA VAL A 109 -18.21 -8.08 -1.56
C VAL A 109 -19.59 -7.90 -2.21
N THR A 110 -20.11 -8.98 -2.81
CA THR A 110 -21.47 -9.03 -3.36
C THR A 110 -22.46 -9.61 -2.33
N GLY A 111 -23.74 -9.56 -2.64
CA GLY A 111 -24.78 -10.17 -1.80
C GLY A 111 -24.74 -11.70 -1.79
N ASN A 112 -24.03 -12.33 -2.71
CA ASN A 112 -23.88 -13.79 -2.81
C ASN A 112 -22.41 -14.16 -2.67
N ILE A 113 -22.05 -14.83 -1.58
CA ILE A 113 -20.68 -15.19 -1.25
C ILE A 113 -20.03 -16.13 -2.28
N SER A 114 -20.86 -16.97 -2.94
CA SER A 114 -20.37 -17.90 -3.97
C SER A 114 -19.83 -17.20 -5.23
N ASP A 115 -20.22 -15.94 -5.47
CA ASP A 115 -19.70 -15.15 -6.60
C ASP A 115 -18.19 -14.87 -6.46
N HIS A 116 -17.67 -14.95 -5.23
CA HIS A 116 -16.27 -14.73 -4.89
C HIS A 116 -15.43 -16.02 -4.90
N ILE A 117 -15.99 -17.16 -5.33
CA ILE A 117 -15.26 -18.42 -5.38
C ILE A 117 -15.01 -18.80 -6.83
N ILE A 118 -13.74 -18.94 -7.19
CA ILE A 118 -13.30 -19.23 -8.55
C ILE A 118 -12.58 -20.58 -8.56
N VAL A 119 -13.03 -21.49 -9.42
CA VAL A 119 -12.34 -22.73 -9.71
C VAL A 119 -11.35 -22.51 -10.86
N LEU A 120 -10.07 -22.69 -10.58
CA LEU A 120 -9.01 -22.59 -11.56
C LEU A 120 -8.76 -23.95 -12.19
N ASN A 121 -8.76 -24.01 -13.51
CA ASN A 121 -8.46 -25.21 -14.27
C ASN A 121 -7.01 -25.18 -14.78
N ASN A 122 -6.39 -26.33 -14.88
CA ASN A 122 -5.11 -26.46 -15.55
C ASN A 122 -5.27 -26.39 -17.09
N SER A 123 -4.16 -26.45 -17.82
CA SER A 123 -4.15 -26.40 -19.30
C SER A 123 -4.94 -27.51 -20.00
N LYS A 124 -5.36 -28.56 -19.26
CA LYS A 124 -6.20 -29.66 -19.76
C LYS A 124 -7.69 -29.46 -19.42
N GLY A 125 -8.07 -28.33 -18.83
CA GLY A 125 -9.44 -28.05 -18.41
C GLY A 125 -9.86 -28.80 -17.13
N ILE A 126 -8.92 -29.39 -16.38
CA ILE A 126 -9.19 -30.12 -15.14
C ILE A 126 -9.05 -29.15 -13.96
N PRO A 127 -9.98 -29.16 -12.98
CA PRO A 127 -9.86 -28.37 -11.76
C PRO A 127 -8.50 -28.57 -11.07
N ALA A 128 -7.84 -27.50 -10.67
CA ALA A 128 -6.48 -27.51 -10.14
C ALA A 128 -6.30 -26.69 -8.86
N ALA A 129 -7.18 -25.72 -8.59
CA ALA A 129 -7.23 -24.95 -7.36
C ALA A 129 -8.58 -24.24 -7.21
N VAL A 130 -8.91 -23.85 -5.99
CA VAL A 130 -10.05 -22.97 -5.68
C VAL A 130 -9.52 -21.68 -5.05
N VAL A 131 -10.02 -20.53 -5.51
CA VAL A 131 -9.66 -19.23 -4.94
C VAL A 131 -10.90 -18.56 -4.37
N CYS A 132 -10.84 -18.22 -3.08
CA CYS A 132 -11.81 -17.38 -2.38
C CYS A 132 -11.30 -15.93 -2.47
N ALA A 133 -11.84 -15.16 -3.40
CA ALA A 133 -11.41 -13.80 -3.70
C ALA A 133 -12.09 -12.79 -2.76
N VAL A 134 -11.54 -12.62 -1.56
CA VAL A 134 -12.06 -11.71 -0.53
C VAL A 134 -11.40 -10.34 -0.66
N PRO A 135 -12.12 -9.28 -1.06
CA PRO A 135 -11.61 -7.91 -1.09
C PRO A 135 -11.55 -7.31 0.32
N TYR A 136 -11.14 -6.05 0.43
CA TYR A 136 -11.26 -5.29 1.66
C TYR A 136 -12.69 -5.29 2.18
N LEU A 137 -12.88 -5.85 3.37
CA LEU A 137 -14.17 -5.98 4.02
C LEU A 137 -14.52 -4.68 4.75
N ARG A 138 -15.36 -3.83 4.13
CA ARG A 138 -15.83 -2.59 4.75
C ARG A 138 -16.83 -2.91 5.84
N ASP A 139 -16.81 -2.14 6.93
CA ASP A 139 -17.73 -2.29 8.05
C ASP A 139 -19.21 -2.40 7.60
N ARG A 140 -19.64 -1.52 6.70
CA ARG A 140 -21.00 -1.49 6.15
C ARG A 140 -21.38 -2.74 5.34
N ASP A 141 -20.42 -3.46 4.80
CA ASP A 141 -20.66 -4.60 3.91
C ASP A 141 -20.87 -5.90 4.70
N ILE A 142 -20.28 -6.00 5.92
CA ILE A 142 -20.28 -7.23 6.72
C ILE A 142 -20.96 -7.10 8.06
N ARG A 143 -21.32 -5.88 8.50
CA ARG A 143 -21.92 -5.61 9.79
C ARG A 143 -23.20 -4.77 9.67
N ARG A 144 -24.21 -5.09 10.50
CA ARG A 144 -25.37 -4.23 10.68
C ARG A 144 -25.14 -3.27 11.84
N TYR A 145 -25.36 -1.98 11.58
CA TYR A 145 -25.24 -0.94 12.60
C TYR A 145 -26.17 -1.19 13.77
N LYS A 146 -25.65 -1.10 15.01
CA LYS A 146 -26.42 -1.14 16.26
C LYS A 146 -26.22 0.16 17.00
N PRO A 147 -27.29 0.94 17.28
CA PRO A 147 -27.19 2.18 18.04
C PRO A 147 -26.64 1.93 19.46
N GLY A 148 -25.84 2.87 19.97
CA GLY A 148 -25.35 2.83 21.36
C GLY A 148 -24.04 2.08 21.60
N GLN A 149 -23.44 1.47 20.59
CA GLN A 149 -22.12 0.82 20.73
C GLN A 149 -20.99 1.85 20.87
N ASN A 150 -20.07 1.59 21.80
CA ASN A 150 -18.81 2.34 21.90
C ASN A 150 -17.80 1.89 20.82
N ILE A 151 -16.66 2.56 20.73
CA ILE A 151 -15.62 2.29 19.71
C ILE A 151 -15.03 0.89 19.87
N GLU A 152 -14.78 0.45 21.09
CA GLU A 152 -14.22 -0.88 21.39
C GLU A 152 -15.17 -2.01 20.98
N GLU A 153 -16.44 -1.91 21.35
CA GLU A 153 -17.49 -2.86 20.97
C GLU A 153 -17.64 -2.96 19.45
N LYS A 154 -17.56 -1.82 18.74
CA LYS A 154 -17.59 -1.78 17.28
C LYS A 154 -16.39 -2.51 16.67
N GLY A 155 -15.19 -2.31 17.20
CA GLY A 155 -13.97 -3.00 16.75
C GLY A 155 -14.07 -4.52 16.93
N ILE A 156 -14.49 -4.98 18.10
CA ILE A 156 -14.67 -6.41 18.39
C ILE A 156 -15.72 -7.04 17.45
N GLU A 157 -16.86 -6.36 17.27
CA GLU A 157 -17.91 -6.87 16.38
C GLU A 157 -17.47 -6.94 14.93
N LEU A 158 -16.67 -5.97 14.46
CA LEU A 158 -16.08 -5.97 13.11
C LEU A 158 -15.15 -7.18 12.92
N MET A 159 -14.22 -7.42 13.86
CA MET A 159 -13.32 -8.59 13.78
C MET A 159 -14.10 -9.92 13.78
N ASN A 160 -15.16 -10.01 14.60
CA ASN A 160 -16.05 -11.18 14.61
C ASN A 160 -16.82 -11.34 13.30
N ALA A 161 -17.24 -10.22 12.67
CA ALA A 161 -17.92 -10.26 11.39
C ALA A 161 -16.99 -10.70 10.25
N MET A 162 -15.73 -10.21 10.25
CA MET A 162 -14.69 -10.70 9.32
C MET A 162 -14.47 -12.20 9.48
N GLY A 163 -14.30 -12.68 10.72
CA GLY A 163 -14.12 -14.10 10.98
C GLY A 163 -15.31 -14.95 10.47
N ARG A 164 -16.53 -14.51 10.69
CA ARG A 164 -17.72 -15.17 10.12
C ARG A 164 -17.70 -15.20 8.60
N TYR A 165 -17.35 -14.10 7.95
CA TYR A 165 -17.27 -14.04 6.50
C TYR A 165 -16.25 -15.06 5.94
N TYR A 166 -15.06 -15.18 6.57
CA TYR A 166 -14.10 -16.20 6.17
C TYR A 166 -14.57 -17.62 6.43
N GLN A 167 -15.31 -17.87 7.51
CA GLN A 167 -15.93 -19.19 7.78
C GLN A 167 -17.00 -19.52 6.73
N ASP A 168 -17.86 -18.56 6.41
CA ASP A 168 -18.95 -18.78 5.46
C ASP A 168 -18.41 -19.06 4.05
N ILE A 169 -17.40 -18.30 3.57
CA ILE A 169 -16.81 -18.53 2.25
C ILE A 169 -16.02 -19.84 2.19
N ALA A 170 -15.35 -20.22 3.29
CA ALA A 170 -14.69 -21.52 3.38
C ALA A 170 -15.68 -22.68 3.30
N GLY A 171 -16.84 -22.56 3.99
CA GLY A 171 -17.91 -23.56 3.93
C GLY A 171 -18.51 -23.74 2.53
N GLU A 172 -18.66 -22.65 1.77
CA GLU A 172 -19.08 -22.75 0.37
C GLU A 172 -17.98 -23.32 -0.53
N ALA A 173 -16.72 -22.93 -0.33
CA ALA A 173 -15.59 -23.51 -1.06
C ALA A 173 -15.43 -25.01 -0.80
N GLU A 174 -15.66 -25.45 0.44
CA GLU A 174 -15.61 -26.87 0.81
C GLU A 174 -16.63 -27.70 0.02
N LYS A 175 -17.86 -27.20 -0.14
CA LYS A 175 -18.90 -27.87 -0.96
C LYS A 175 -18.44 -28.00 -2.41
N ILE A 176 -17.87 -26.92 -2.98
CA ILE A 176 -17.35 -26.92 -4.36
C ILE A 176 -16.22 -27.96 -4.53
N VAL A 177 -15.30 -28.04 -3.57
CA VAL A 177 -14.22 -29.03 -3.57
C VAL A 177 -14.79 -30.45 -3.52
N GLN A 178 -15.75 -30.71 -2.62
CA GLN A 178 -16.41 -32.02 -2.49
C GLN A 178 -17.16 -32.41 -3.78
N ASP A 179 -17.93 -31.50 -4.35
CA ASP A 179 -18.69 -31.73 -5.58
C ASP A 179 -17.80 -31.94 -6.79
N SER A 180 -16.60 -31.36 -6.81
CA SER A 180 -15.63 -31.54 -7.88
C SER A 180 -15.06 -32.95 -7.98
N GLY A 181 -15.06 -33.69 -6.87
CA GLY A 181 -14.42 -35.01 -6.76
C GLY A 181 -12.87 -34.99 -6.80
N TYR A 182 -12.26 -33.82 -6.71
CA TYR A 182 -10.80 -33.62 -6.68
C TYR A 182 -10.34 -33.08 -5.32
N ASP A 183 -9.13 -33.44 -4.90
CA ASP A 183 -8.48 -32.87 -3.72
C ASP A 183 -7.76 -31.57 -4.11
N LEU A 184 -8.51 -30.46 -4.14
CA LEU A 184 -8.05 -29.16 -4.63
C LEU A 184 -7.45 -28.33 -3.49
N PRO A 185 -6.32 -27.64 -3.70
CA PRO A 185 -5.87 -26.61 -2.79
C PRO A 185 -6.84 -25.42 -2.81
N VAL A 186 -7.07 -24.84 -1.63
CA VAL A 186 -7.96 -23.69 -1.43
C VAL A 186 -7.15 -22.48 -0.96
N ILE A 187 -7.22 -21.41 -1.74
CA ILE A 187 -6.50 -20.17 -1.49
C ILE A 187 -7.52 -19.08 -1.13
N ALA A 188 -7.28 -18.33 -0.07
CA ALA A 188 -8.06 -17.14 0.22
C ALA A 188 -7.22 -15.88 -0.02
N THR A 189 -7.88 -14.78 -0.41
CA THR A 189 -7.28 -13.44 -0.38
C THR A 189 -7.80 -12.66 0.83
N GLY A 190 -7.14 -11.56 1.16
CA GLY A 190 -7.62 -10.59 2.15
C GLY A 190 -6.82 -9.30 2.08
N HIS A 191 -7.49 -8.20 2.43
CA HIS A 191 -6.83 -6.90 2.55
C HIS A 191 -7.20 -6.32 3.91
N LEU A 192 -6.35 -6.56 4.93
CA LEU A 192 -6.65 -6.27 6.33
C LEU A 192 -5.36 -6.22 7.17
N PHE A 193 -5.44 -5.63 8.36
CA PHE A 193 -4.37 -5.67 9.36
C PHE A 193 -4.54 -6.90 10.26
N ALA A 194 -3.65 -7.88 10.12
CA ALA A 194 -3.63 -9.06 10.98
C ALA A 194 -2.73 -8.84 12.21
N ALA A 195 -3.14 -9.39 13.35
CA ALA A 195 -2.40 -9.28 14.61
C ALA A 195 -0.96 -9.83 14.50
N GLY A 196 -0.02 -9.09 15.06
CA GLY A 196 1.42 -9.38 14.95
C GLY A 196 2.07 -8.88 13.67
N GLY A 197 1.31 -8.22 12.79
CA GLY A 197 1.86 -7.50 11.64
C GLY A 197 2.74 -6.32 12.07
N MET A 198 3.83 -6.10 11.34
CA MET A 198 4.75 -4.98 11.56
C MET A 198 4.56 -3.92 10.49
N THR A 199 4.54 -2.66 10.91
CA THR A 199 4.58 -1.49 10.04
C THR A 199 5.93 -0.79 10.20
N ALA A 200 6.33 0.03 9.24
CA ALA A 200 7.50 0.89 9.33
C ALA A 200 7.06 2.36 9.42
N GLU A 201 7.81 3.15 10.19
CA GLU A 201 7.56 4.58 10.24
C GLU A 201 7.67 5.20 8.83
N GLY A 202 6.65 5.91 8.40
CA GLY A 202 6.59 6.54 7.08
C GLY A 202 6.34 5.57 5.92
N ASP A 203 5.78 4.37 6.17
CA ASP A 203 5.41 3.39 5.12
C ASP A 203 4.07 3.70 4.43
N GLY A 204 3.37 4.75 4.87
CA GLY A 204 2.09 5.17 4.26
C GLY A 204 0.91 4.23 4.55
N VAL A 205 1.09 3.20 5.38
CA VAL A 205 -0.02 2.36 5.84
C VAL A 205 -0.99 3.22 6.64
N ARG A 206 -2.22 3.32 6.17
CA ARG A 206 -3.28 4.03 6.92
C ARG A 206 -3.78 3.16 8.05
N ASP A 207 -3.92 3.74 9.23
CA ASP A 207 -4.64 3.08 10.32
C ASP A 207 -6.09 2.83 9.88
N LEU A 208 -6.40 1.58 9.55
CA LEU A 208 -7.74 1.18 9.12
C LEU A 208 -8.77 1.33 10.23
N TYR A 209 -8.31 1.35 11.48
CA TYR A 209 -9.18 1.32 12.65
C TYR A 209 -8.63 2.18 13.77
N VAL A 210 -9.49 2.92 14.45
CA VAL A 210 -9.14 3.80 15.57
C VAL A 210 -8.78 2.95 16.79
N GLY A 211 -7.47 2.90 17.14
CA GLY A 211 -6.93 2.27 18.35
C GLY A 211 -6.28 0.90 18.14
N LYS A 212 -5.42 0.51 19.07
CA LYS A 212 -4.63 -0.76 19.06
C LYS A 212 -5.45 -2.07 19.11
N LEU A 213 -6.79 -1.99 19.17
CA LEU A 213 -7.71 -3.11 19.38
C LEU A 213 -8.25 -3.75 18.08
N SER A 214 -7.81 -3.32 16.91
CA SER A 214 -8.49 -3.63 15.65
C SER A 214 -7.66 -4.49 14.69
N ALA A 215 -6.82 -5.37 15.20
CA ALA A 215 -6.10 -6.34 14.38
C ALA A 215 -6.86 -7.66 14.30
N PHE A 216 -7.06 -8.20 13.10
CA PHE A 216 -7.67 -9.50 12.88
C PHE A 216 -6.74 -10.61 13.35
N SER A 217 -7.23 -11.54 14.19
CA SER A 217 -6.40 -12.67 14.63
C SER A 217 -6.13 -13.63 13.47
N PRO A 218 -4.86 -14.04 13.23
CA PRO A 218 -4.55 -15.07 12.23
C PRO A 218 -5.30 -16.39 12.45
N SER A 219 -5.67 -16.72 13.70
CA SER A 219 -6.50 -17.89 14.04
C SER A 219 -7.97 -17.74 13.63
N GLY A 220 -8.39 -16.55 13.17
CA GLY A 220 -9.71 -16.32 12.59
C GLY A 220 -9.85 -16.84 11.14
N PHE A 221 -8.74 -17.12 10.47
CA PHE A 221 -8.79 -17.80 9.18
C PHE A 221 -9.06 -19.30 9.37
N PRO A 222 -10.02 -19.88 8.63
CA PRO A 222 -10.26 -21.31 8.63
C PRO A 222 -9.01 -22.14 8.27
N GLU A 223 -8.78 -23.24 8.99
CA GLU A 223 -7.71 -24.20 8.65
C GLU A 223 -7.89 -24.88 7.28
N PHE A 224 -9.08 -24.73 6.71
CA PHE A 224 -9.41 -25.22 5.38
C PHE A 224 -8.63 -24.48 4.26
N PHE A 225 -8.13 -23.28 4.51
CA PHE A 225 -7.30 -22.56 3.55
C PHE A 225 -5.86 -23.06 3.58
N ASP A 226 -5.40 -23.57 2.45
CA ASP A 226 -4.01 -24.04 2.27
C ASP A 226 -3.03 -22.86 2.11
N TYR A 227 -3.52 -21.69 1.67
CA TYR A 227 -2.76 -20.45 1.57
C TYR A 227 -3.67 -19.22 1.70
N VAL A 228 -3.21 -18.20 2.43
CA VAL A 228 -3.90 -16.91 2.55
C VAL A 228 -3.00 -15.81 2.04
N ALA A 229 -3.40 -15.19 0.93
CA ALA A 229 -2.72 -14.10 0.25
C ALA A 229 -3.22 -12.75 0.76
N LEU A 230 -2.44 -12.08 1.62
CA LEU A 230 -2.81 -10.82 2.26
C LEU A 230 -2.15 -9.60 1.60
N GLY A 231 -2.86 -8.48 1.58
CA GLY A 231 -2.39 -7.13 1.32
C GLY A 231 -2.69 -6.19 2.50
N HIS A 232 -2.37 -4.92 2.37
CA HIS A 232 -2.46 -3.82 3.31
C HIS A 232 -1.14 -3.49 4.02
N LEU A 233 -0.34 -4.46 4.41
CA LEU A 233 0.97 -4.22 5.01
C LEU A 233 2.04 -4.21 3.92
N HIS A 234 2.75 -3.08 3.79
CA HIS A 234 3.71 -2.85 2.71
C HIS A 234 5.04 -3.61 2.90
N MET A 235 5.22 -4.25 4.06
CA MET A 235 6.38 -5.08 4.34
C MET A 235 6.06 -6.56 4.14
N PRO A 236 6.86 -7.31 3.35
CA PRO A 236 6.71 -8.75 3.24
C PRO A 236 6.87 -9.43 4.60
N GLN A 237 5.87 -10.20 4.99
CA GLN A 237 5.88 -10.89 6.28
C GLN A 237 4.89 -12.03 6.34
N LYS A 238 5.04 -12.90 7.33
CA LYS A 238 4.07 -13.91 7.69
C LYS A 238 3.23 -13.48 8.88
N SER A 239 2.01 -13.98 8.98
CA SER A 239 1.10 -13.69 10.08
C SER A 239 0.61 -15.01 10.69
N GLY A 240 1.11 -15.36 11.86
CA GLY A 240 0.73 -16.57 12.60
C GLY A 240 1.17 -17.90 11.98
N SER A 241 1.08 -18.05 10.66
CA SER A 241 1.43 -19.25 9.91
C SER A 241 2.38 -18.94 8.76
N GLU A 242 3.14 -19.94 8.30
CA GLU A 242 4.00 -19.86 7.11
C GLU A 242 3.17 -19.61 5.84
N TYR A 243 1.91 -20.04 5.83
CA TYR A 243 1.00 -19.99 4.68
C TYR A 243 0.02 -18.82 4.71
N ILE A 244 0.08 -17.96 5.73
CA ILE A 244 -0.65 -16.68 5.80
C ILE A 244 0.37 -15.57 5.58
N ARG A 245 0.37 -14.97 4.38
CA ARG A 245 1.48 -14.13 3.91
C ARG A 245 1.03 -12.78 3.40
N TYR A 246 1.76 -11.75 3.80
CA TYR A 246 1.80 -10.47 3.10
C TYR A 246 2.94 -10.49 2.09
N SER A 247 2.64 -10.18 0.82
CA SER A 247 3.68 -9.97 -0.20
C SER A 247 4.36 -8.62 -0.03
N GLY A 248 3.65 -7.66 0.54
CA GLY A 248 4.04 -6.28 0.66
C GLY A 248 3.94 -5.49 -0.65
N ALA A 249 4.09 -4.18 -0.57
CA ALA A 249 4.17 -3.30 -1.73
C ALA A 249 5.42 -3.60 -2.55
N PRO A 250 5.33 -3.78 -3.89
CA PRO A 250 6.48 -4.13 -4.72
C PRO A 250 7.48 -2.98 -4.91
N LEU A 251 7.02 -1.75 -4.76
CA LEU A 251 7.87 -0.55 -4.76
C LEU A 251 7.87 0.08 -3.36
N PRO A 252 8.98 0.67 -2.89
CA PRO A 252 8.98 1.38 -1.61
C PRO A 252 8.09 2.61 -1.71
N LEU A 253 7.13 2.77 -0.80
CA LEU A 253 6.19 3.91 -0.78
C LEU A 253 6.74 5.10 0.04
N GLY A 254 7.88 4.93 0.69
CA GLY A 254 8.56 5.98 1.43
C GLY A 254 10.02 5.65 1.72
N PHE A 255 10.77 6.63 2.21
CA PHE A 255 12.18 6.44 2.59
C PHE A 255 12.35 5.43 3.73
N GLY A 256 11.36 5.25 4.62
CA GLY A 256 11.36 4.22 5.67
C GLY A 256 11.43 2.79 5.13
N GLU A 257 10.98 2.57 3.90
CA GLU A 257 11.01 1.28 3.22
C GLU A 257 12.23 1.07 2.30
N ALA A 258 13.04 2.12 2.06
CA ALA A 258 14.13 2.14 1.08
C ALA A 258 15.12 0.97 1.23
N LYS A 259 15.43 0.59 2.47
CA LYS A 259 16.36 -0.50 2.81
C LYS A 259 15.70 -1.87 2.90
N ARG A 260 14.38 -1.95 2.70
CA ARG A 260 13.62 -3.19 2.83
C ARG A 260 13.58 -3.95 1.51
N LYS A 261 13.73 -5.27 1.61
CA LYS A 261 13.61 -6.15 0.44
C LYS A 261 12.15 -6.15 -0.04
N LYS A 262 11.95 -5.84 -1.31
CA LYS A 262 10.65 -5.93 -1.98
C LYS A 262 10.57 -7.26 -2.74
N ILE A 263 9.44 -7.95 -2.63
CA ILE A 263 9.26 -9.29 -3.21
C ILE A 263 7.86 -9.46 -3.83
N VAL A 264 7.73 -10.47 -4.66
CA VAL A 264 6.48 -11.17 -4.94
C VAL A 264 6.63 -12.62 -4.50
N ILE A 265 5.54 -13.32 -4.21
CA ILE A 265 5.57 -14.69 -3.67
C ILE A 265 5.02 -15.64 -4.72
N ARG A 266 5.82 -16.67 -5.11
CA ARG A 266 5.33 -17.80 -5.88
C ARG A 266 4.91 -18.90 -4.91
N ALA A 267 3.64 -19.29 -4.96
CA ALA A 267 3.08 -20.46 -4.28
C ALA A 267 2.90 -21.58 -5.31
N ASP A 268 3.62 -22.69 -5.14
CA ASP A 268 3.62 -23.81 -6.08
C ASP A 268 2.90 -25.01 -5.47
N PHE A 269 1.72 -25.30 -6.00
CA PHE A 269 0.83 -26.40 -5.59
C PHE A 269 1.01 -27.67 -6.44
N SER A 270 2.08 -27.79 -7.22
CA SER A 270 2.29 -28.93 -8.12
C SER A 270 2.48 -30.25 -7.37
N SER A 271 2.85 -30.21 -6.09
CA SER A 271 3.12 -31.39 -5.25
C SER A 271 1.98 -31.74 -4.28
N GLY A 272 0.86 -31.00 -4.31
CA GLY A 272 -0.29 -31.21 -3.40
C GLY A 272 -0.87 -29.90 -2.89
N LYS A 273 -1.66 -29.96 -1.81
CA LYS A 273 -2.37 -28.81 -1.24
C LYS A 273 -1.44 -27.85 -0.50
N THR A 274 -0.39 -28.34 0.13
CA THR A 274 0.59 -27.48 0.82
C THR A 274 1.55 -26.88 -0.21
N PRO A 275 1.57 -25.55 -0.39
CA PRO A 275 2.42 -24.94 -1.41
C PRO A 275 3.89 -24.90 -1.03
N VAL A 276 4.76 -25.04 -2.02
CA VAL A 276 6.16 -24.67 -1.90
C VAL A 276 6.27 -23.17 -2.21
N LEU A 277 6.64 -22.38 -1.20
CA LEU A 277 6.76 -20.94 -1.33
C LEU A 277 8.15 -20.52 -1.79
N LYS A 278 8.21 -19.56 -2.74
CA LYS A 278 9.44 -18.91 -3.20
C LYS A 278 9.23 -17.40 -3.19
N GLU A 279 10.05 -16.71 -2.42
CA GLU A 279 10.15 -15.27 -2.48
C GLU A 279 11.00 -14.84 -3.68
N ILE A 280 10.45 -14.04 -4.57
CA ILE A 280 11.13 -13.53 -5.76
C ILE A 280 11.39 -12.05 -5.54
N PRO A 281 12.68 -11.62 -5.49
CA PRO A 281 13.03 -10.22 -5.29
C PRO A 281 12.56 -9.35 -6.45
N VAL A 282 11.91 -8.24 -6.13
CA VAL A 282 11.61 -7.17 -7.09
C VAL A 282 12.85 -6.29 -7.25
N PRO A 283 13.30 -5.98 -8.47
CA PRO A 283 14.43 -5.07 -8.69
C PRO A 283 14.16 -3.67 -8.15
N CYS A 284 15.21 -2.97 -7.74
CA CYS A 284 15.12 -1.56 -7.42
C CYS A 284 15.15 -0.75 -8.72
N PHE A 285 14.06 -0.09 -9.07
CA PHE A 285 13.96 0.74 -10.29
C PHE A 285 14.40 2.18 -10.06
N MET A 286 14.27 2.69 -8.82
CA MET A 286 14.71 4.00 -8.40
C MET A 286 15.17 3.93 -6.93
N PRO A 287 16.47 4.01 -6.66
CA PRO A 287 17.01 4.02 -5.30
C PRO A 287 16.49 5.22 -4.49
N LEU A 288 16.03 4.95 -3.28
CA LEU A 288 15.70 5.96 -2.28
C LEU A 288 16.82 5.98 -1.23
N ILE A 289 17.47 7.12 -1.05
CA ILE A 289 18.64 7.26 -0.18
C ILE A 289 18.38 8.34 0.86
N THR A 290 18.63 8.03 2.13
CA THR A 290 18.57 9.00 3.22
C THR A 290 19.99 9.41 3.59
N LEU A 291 20.30 10.71 3.47
CA LEU A 291 21.52 11.33 3.99
C LEU A 291 21.21 12.06 5.28
N GLN A 292 21.88 11.67 6.37
CA GLN A 292 21.64 12.21 7.71
C GLN A 292 22.95 12.74 8.29
N GLY A 293 22.89 13.88 8.97
CA GLY A 293 24.03 14.48 9.67
C GLY A 293 24.14 15.99 9.51
N ASN A 294 25.34 16.50 9.74
CA ASN A 294 25.67 17.93 9.54
C ASN A 294 25.89 18.25 8.04
N ILE A 295 26.02 19.54 7.72
CA ILE A 295 26.15 20.00 6.32
C ILE A 295 27.38 19.41 5.61
N GLY A 296 28.48 19.15 6.34
CA GLY A 296 29.70 18.54 5.80
C GLY A 296 29.45 17.10 5.36
N GLU A 297 28.87 16.29 6.23
CA GLU A 297 28.52 14.88 5.98
C GLU A 297 27.51 14.76 4.82
N ILE A 298 26.47 15.60 4.82
CA ILE A 298 25.46 15.62 3.75
C ILE A 298 26.12 15.99 2.40
N THR A 299 26.97 17.03 2.37
CA THR A 299 27.62 17.43 1.12
C THR A 299 28.65 16.42 0.62
N GLU A 300 29.27 15.65 1.50
CA GLU A 300 30.15 14.53 1.13
C GLU A 300 29.37 13.39 0.54
N GLY A 301 28.26 12.94 1.20
CA GLY A 301 27.37 11.92 0.67
C GLY A 301 26.77 12.31 -0.68
N LEU A 302 26.35 13.57 -0.86
CA LEU A 302 25.88 14.05 -2.17
C LEU A 302 26.96 13.98 -3.24
N ARG A 303 28.24 14.31 -2.93
CA ARG A 303 29.35 14.19 -3.91
C ARG A 303 29.58 12.74 -4.33
N GLU A 304 29.46 11.78 -3.40
CA GLU A 304 29.59 10.36 -3.71
C GLU A 304 28.49 9.93 -4.67
N LEU A 305 27.23 10.30 -4.39
CA LEU A 305 26.09 10.00 -5.26
C LEU A 305 26.25 10.63 -6.65
N LEU A 306 26.64 11.88 -6.73
CA LEU A 306 26.91 12.59 -7.99
C LEU A 306 28.03 11.92 -8.79
N SER A 307 29.07 11.42 -8.13
CA SER A 307 30.20 10.76 -8.78
C SER A 307 29.84 9.38 -9.33
N SER A 308 28.85 8.69 -8.75
CA SER A 308 28.37 7.40 -9.27
C SER A 308 27.62 7.54 -10.59
N GLY A 309 27.03 8.71 -10.85
CA GLY A 309 26.19 8.95 -12.03
C GLY A 309 24.84 8.21 -12.03
N GLU A 310 24.53 7.47 -10.98
CA GLU A 310 23.26 6.73 -10.87
C GLU A 310 22.10 7.66 -10.56
N LYS A 311 20.94 7.39 -11.16
CA LYS A 311 19.69 8.07 -10.80
C LYS A 311 19.24 7.62 -9.42
N CYS A 312 18.96 8.57 -8.53
CA CYS A 312 18.38 8.27 -7.21
C CYS A 312 17.56 9.44 -6.68
N CYS A 313 16.66 9.12 -5.75
CA CYS A 313 15.92 10.11 -4.96
C CYS A 313 16.51 10.18 -3.56
N VAL A 314 16.66 11.39 -3.03
CA VAL A 314 17.32 11.64 -1.76
C VAL A 314 16.38 12.33 -0.77
N GLU A 315 16.34 11.80 0.46
CA GLU A 315 15.86 12.51 1.64
C GLU A 315 17.07 12.99 2.44
N ILE A 316 17.05 14.25 2.87
CA ILE A 316 18.08 14.83 3.74
C ILE A 316 17.49 15.01 5.14
N ILE A 317 18.19 14.49 6.15
CA ILE A 317 17.89 14.69 7.57
C ILE A 317 19.04 15.51 8.15
N TYR A 318 18.79 16.82 8.29
CA TYR A 318 19.80 17.75 8.75
C TYR A 318 19.79 17.88 10.29
N GLU A 319 20.94 17.68 10.92
CA GLU A 319 21.13 17.72 12.38
C GLU A 319 21.97 18.92 12.85
N GLY A 320 22.34 19.83 11.94
CA GLY A 320 23.19 20.98 12.25
C GLY A 320 22.44 22.21 12.73
N ARG A 321 23.17 23.34 12.83
CA ARG A 321 22.68 24.63 13.35
C ARG A 321 22.47 25.70 12.26
N ALA A 322 22.77 25.42 11.00
CA ALA A 322 22.54 26.38 9.93
C ALA A 322 21.06 26.56 9.65
N ALA A 323 20.66 27.72 9.19
CA ALA A 323 19.27 28.02 8.83
C ALA A 323 18.81 27.09 7.69
N ALA A 324 17.55 26.65 7.75
CA ALA A 324 16.96 25.73 6.78
C ALA A 324 17.10 26.26 5.33
N ALA A 325 16.93 27.55 5.10
CA ALA A 325 17.08 28.19 3.80
C ALA A 325 18.51 28.07 3.23
N GLU A 326 19.55 28.17 4.08
CA GLU A 326 20.95 28.03 3.65
C GLU A 326 21.23 26.56 3.26
N VAL A 327 20.79 25.60 4.07
CA VAL A 327 20.94 24.17 3.78
C VAL A 327 20.26 23.85 2.45
N ASN A 328 18.99 24.26 2.31
CA ASN A 328 18.20 24.02 1.09
C ASN A 328 18.91 24.60 -0.14
N ARG A 329 19.30 25.87 -0.11
CA ARG A 329 20.01 26.51 -1.21
C ARG A 329 21.28 25.74 -1.60
N ARG A 330 22.11 25.36 -0.61
CA ARG A 330 23.42 24.72 -0.84
C ARG A 330 23.24 23.32 -1.45
N VAL A 331 22.32 22.50 -0.93
CA VAL A 331 22.13 21.13 -1.44
C VAL A 331 21.45 21.13 -2.81
N THR A 332 20.47 22.03 -3.04
CA THR A 332 19.81 22.18 -4.35
C THR A 332 20.80 22.63 -5.43
N GLU A 333 21.70 23.55 -5.11
CA GLU A 333 22.74 24.03 -6.05
C GLU A 333 23.69 22.90 -6.43
N MET A 334 24.03 22.00 -5.49
CA MET A 334 24.92 20.86 -5.75
C MET A 334 24.35 19.84 -6.71
N VAL A 335 23.03 19.55 -6.63
CA VAL A 335 22.38 18.54 -7.46
C VAL A 335 21.79 19.09 -8.75
N LYS A 336 21.92 20.40 -8.97
CA LYS A 336 21.42 21.06 -10.17
C LYS A 336 21.96 20.38 -11.43
N ASP A 337 21.08 20.10 -12.38
CA ASP A 337 21.40 19.45 -13.65
C ASP A 337 22.07 18.05 -13.51
N SER A 338 21.79 17.34 -12.42
CA SER A 338 22.31 15.99 -12.16
C SER A 338 21.22 14.91 -12.21
N SER A 339 21.63 13.64 -12.02
CA SER A 339 20.76 12.48 -11.89
C SER A 339 20.19 12.29 -10.47
N VAL A 340 20.61 13.10 -9.50
CA VAL A 340 20.19 13.05 -8.10
C VAL A 340 19.06 14.03 -7.87
N GLU A 341 17.93 13.55 -7.35
CA GLU A 341 16.74 14.36 -7.07
C GLU A 341 16.46 14.41 -5.56
N ILE A 342 16.53 15.60 -4.96
CA ILE A 342 16.19 15.78 -3.54
C ILE A 342 14.68 15.96 -3.42
N LEU A 343 14.02 15.02 -2.76
CA LEU A 343 12.56 15.04 -2.57
C LEU A 343 12.14 15.68 -1.26
N ARG A 344 12.96 15.58 -0.22
CA ARG A 344 12.62 16.06 1.12
C ARG A 344 13.87 16.48 1.90
N ILE A 345 13.71 17.56 2.66
CA ILE A 345 14.72 18.02 3.63
C ILE A 345 14.02 18.17 4.99
N LYS A 346 14.44 17.38 5.98
CA LYS A 346 14.02 17.46 7.37
C LYS A 346 15.08 18.16 8.19
N ASN A 347 14.69 19.17 8.97
CA ASN A 347 15.57 19.78 9.95
C ASN A 347 15.19 19.28 11.35
N MET A 348 16.02 18.44 11.94
CA MET A 348 15.76 17.81 13.24
C MET A 348 15.71 18.81 14.40
N ARG A 349 16.39 19.95 14.30
CA ARG A 349 16.32 20.99 15.32
C ARG A 349 14.89 21.52 15.51
N VAL A 350 14.18 21.75 14.41
CA VAL A 350 12.78 22.22 14.45
C VAL A 350 11.87 21.17 15.09
N VAL A 351 12.12 19.88 14.83
CA VAL A 351 11.35 18.78 15.40
C VAL A 351 11.56 18.68 16.92
N ILE A 352 12.82 18.73 17.40
CA ILE A 352 13.16 18.64 18.82
C ILE A 352 12.61 19.85 19.60
N GLU A 353 12.79 21.07 19.07
CA GLU A 353 12.26 22.28 19.72
C GLU A 353 10.71 22.31 19.76
N SER A 354 10.03 21.68 18.79
CA SER A 354 8.58 21.50 18.84
C SER A 354 8.17 20.45 19.86
N GLU A 355 8.86 19.33 20.00
CA GLU A 355 8.60 18.29 21.00
C GLU A 355 8.81 18.80 22.43
N GLU A 356 9.88 19.55 22.70
CA GLU A 356 10.12 20.18 24.00
C GLU A 356 9.02 21.20 24.37
N SER A 357 8.37 21.83 23.40
CA SER A 357 7.23 22.73 23.65
C SER A 357 5.93 21.98 23.98
N TYR A 358 5.79 20.72 23.61
CA TYR A 358 4.64 19.85 23.96
C TYR A 358 4.63 19.38 25.43
N GLU A 359 5.76 19.41 26.14
CA GLU A 359 5.80 19.08 27.59
C GLU A 359 5.02 20.09 28.45
N SER A 360 4.56 21.18 27.91
CA SER A 360 3.77 22.20 28.65
C SER A 360 2.27 21.89 28.81
N GLY A 361 1.79 20.71 28.40
CA GLY A 361 0.41 20.26 28.64
C GLY A 361 -0.67 20.98 27.80
N ILE A 362 -0.29 21.72 26.77
CA ILE A 362 -1.19 22.37 25.82
C ILE A 362 -1.45 21.39 24.66
N THR A 363 -2.71 21.03 24.42
CA THR A 363 -3.09 20.18 23.29
C THR A 363 -3.23 20.99 21.99
N LEU A 364 -3.16 20.34 20.82
CA LEU A 364 -3.36 20.99 19.51
C LEU A 364 -4.76 21.67 19.42
N GLU A 365 -5.74 21.14 20.15
CA GLU A 365 -7.10 21.69 20.21
C GLU A 365 -7.18 23.01 21.00
N ASP A 366 -6.18 23.29 21.85
CA ASP A 366 -6.07 24.51 22.64
C ASP A 366 -5.34 25.65 21.93
N LEU A 367 -4.75 25.39 20.74
CA LEU A 367 -3.97 26.37 19.98
C LEU A 367 -4.81 26.97 18.86
N ASP A 368 -4.90 28.30 18.84
CA ASP A 368 -5.38 29.03 17.67
C ASP A 368 -4.44 28.83 16.47
N VAL A 369 -5.03 28.66 15.29
CA VAL A 369 -4.31 28.40 14.03
C VAL A 369 -3.24 29.46 13.75
N ASN A 370 -3.52 30.71 14.07
CA ASN A 370 -2.56 31.82 13.93
C ASN A 370 -1.42 31.76 14.95
N GLU A 371 -1.66 31.17 16.13
CA GLU A 371 -0.62 30.94 17.13
C GLU A 371 0.34 29.84 16.68
N VAL A 372 -0.18 28.80 16.05
CA VAL A 372 0.65 27.74 15.41
C VAL A 372 1.54 28.35 14.32
N LEU A 373 0.98 29.17 13.44
CA LEU A 373 1.75 29.88 12.42
C LEU A 373 2.85 30.74 13.02
N ARG A 374 2.54 31.58 14.03
CA ARG A 374 3.53 32.41 14.69
C ARG A 374 4.69 31.61 15.28
N ARG A 375 4.39 30.48 15.93
CA ARG A 375 5.42 29.59 16.48
C ARG A 375 6.28 28.97 15.36
N CYS A 376 5.64 28.52 14.28
CA CYS A 376 6.37 28.02 13.11
C CYS A 376 7.31 29.08 12.51
N LEU A 377 6.87 30.32 12.35
CA LEU A 377 7.69 31.41 11.84
C LEU A 377 8.88 31.73 12.77
N ALA A 378 8.65 31.77 14.09
CA ALA A 378 9.68 31.99 15.08
C ALA A 378 10.73 30.87 15.12
N ILE A 379 10.28 29.59 15.07
CA ILE A 379 11.18 28.43 15.06
C ILE A 379 12.06 28.38 13.81
N ASN A 380 11.55 28.90 12.69
CA ASN A 380 12.30 28.92 11.42
C ASN A 380 13.14 30.20 11.23
N ASP A 381 13.32 31.03 12.27
CA ASP A 381 14.09 32.27 12.24
C ASP A 381 13.68 33.20 11.06
N VAL A 382 12.39 33.23 10.74
CA VAL A 382 11.85 34.13 9.71
C VAL A 382 11.95 35.56 10.20
N PRO A 383 12.42 36.52 9.38
CA PRO A 383 12.46 37.93 9.78
C PRO A 383 11.08 38.49 10.13
N GLU A 384 10.97 39.30 11.20
CA GLU A 384 9.68 39.88 11.61
C GLU A 384 9.04 40.73 10.52
N GLU A 385 9.83 41.29 9.60
CA GLU A 385 9.35 42.08 8.46
C GLU A 385 8.52 41.26 7.47
N ASP A 386 8.79 39.91 7.38
CA ASP A 386 8.08 38.97 6.49
C ASP A 386 6.85 38.33 7.14
N TYR A 387 6.68 38.48 8.47
CA TYR A 387 5.58 37.86 9.23
C TYR A 387 4.20 38.26 8.70
N LYS A 388 4.04 39.53 8.33
CA LYS A 388 2.76 40.07 7.86
C LYS A 388 2.36 39.46 6.52
N GLU A 389 3.30 39.39 5.55
CA GLU A 389 3.05 38.84 4.22
C GLU A 389 2.73 37.35 4.28
N LEU A 390 3.47 36.60 5.10
CA LEU A 390 3.23 35.18 5.30
C LEU A 390 1.92 34.90 6.06
N SER A 391 1.53 35.75 7.03
CA SER A 391 0.28 35.62 7.73
C SER A 391 -0.93 35.96 6.84
N ASP A 392 -0.81 36.96 5.97
CA ASP A 392 -1.85 37.30 5.01
C ASP A 392 -2.07 36.19 4.00
N ALA A 393 -0.99 35.62 3.43
CA ALA A 393 -1.06 34.47 2.51
C ALA A 393 -1.62 33.22 3.18
N TYR A 394 -1.27 32.97 4.44
CA TYR A 394 -1.79 31.83 5.20
C TYR A 394 -3.29 31.97 5.48
N SER A 395 -3.75 33.18 5.79
CA SER A 395 -5.17 33.45 6.02
C SER A 395 -5.99 33.25 4.75
N GLU A 396 -5.48 33.65 3.59
CA GLU A 396 -6.10 33.42 2.28
C GLU A 396 -6.27 31.91 1.98
N ILE A 397 -5.25 31.10 2.25
CA ILE A 397 -5.32 29.64 2.10
C ILE A 397 -6.35 29.01 3.06
N LEU A 398 -6.44 29.51 4.31
CA LEU A 398 -7.43 29.02 5.27
C LEU A 398 -8.86 29.36 4.83
N GLU A 399 -9.10 30.55 4.30
CA GLU A 399 -10.40 30.94 3.75
C GLU A 399 -10.80 30.03 2.58
N GLU A 400 -9.88 29.72 1.65
CA GLU A 400 -10.13 28.77 0.55
C GLU A 400 -10.47 27.35 1.05
N ILE A 401 -9.80 26.88 2.09
CA ILE A 401 -10.06 25.54 2.67
C ILE A 401 -11.46 25.54 3.33
N TYR A 402 -11.81 26.56 4.12
CA TYR A 402 -13.12 26.66 4.78
C TYR A 402 -14.28 26.87 3.79
N GLU A 403 -14.06 27.61 2.70
CA GLU A 403 -15.06 27.75 1.64
C GLU A 403 -15.23 26.45 0.83
N GLY A 404 -14.16 25.68 0.64
CA GLY A 404 -14.19 24.37 -0.01
C GLY A 404 -14.98 23.30 0.77
N ASP A 405 -14.89 23.30 2.08
CA ASP A 405 -15.63 22.37 2.96
C ASP A 405 -17.15 22.70 2.99
N HIS A 406 -17.54 23.97 2.89
CA HIS A 406 -18.96 24.35 2.81
C HIS A 406 -19.64 24.05 1.47
N GLN A 407 -18.89 23.70 0.42
CA GLN A 407 -19.46 23.24 -0.86
C GLN A 407 -19.53 21.70 -0.97
N ALA A 408 -19.02 20.97 0.02
CA ALA A 408 -19.00 19.51 0.07
C ALA A 408 -20.10 18.89 0.96
N GLU A 409 -20.93 19.71 1.64
CA GLU A 409 -22.20 19.32 2.27
C GLU A 409 -23.38 19.53 1.29
#